data_f1c74460871d90a5b843ebdad336e59d
#
_entry.id   f1c74460871d90a5b843ebdad336e59d
#
_cell.length_a   1.000
_cell.length_b   1.000
_cell.length_c   1.000
_cell.angle_alpha   90.00
_cell.angle_beta   90.00
_cell.angle_gamma   90.00
#
_symmetry.space_group_name_H-M   'P 1'
#
loop_
_entity.id
_entity.type
_entity.pdbx_description
1 polymer ?
#
loop_
_entity_poly.entity_id
_entity_poly.type
_entity_poly.pdbx_seq_one_letter_code
_entity_poly.pdbx_strand_id
1 'polypeptide(L)'
;MPALLEILQKGRDFLVKKGFSPKEADYESRFILSFLLGKKLLDIYQEKEVPPLVAKKFFMLLEKRSQGVPAAYLLGEVEFFGCLFKVGPGVLIPRPETEILVETALNLLPEGSYLLELGVGSGCISITLALERPSFKIIGVDISSQALAYTIQNLKRYGLEKKLLLVRGNWLSPFKETHFFNAILSNPPYVAKNEWETLDKEVKLHEPQEALLAGEEGLDFIAETLKKAPGFLKPPGYVILEIGYRQREKVASLAEKLGYKYFFVKDLSGHHRVLVAKYSL
;
A
#
# COMPACT_ATOMS: atom_id res chain seq x y z
N MET A 1 -16.36 -33.69 -10.04
CA MET A 1 -16.00 -32.43 -9.30
C MET A 1 -17.17 -31.46 -9.47
N PRO A 2 -17.47 -30.57 -8.52
CA PRO A 2 -18.54 -29.58 -8.69
C PRO A 2 -18.20 -28.60 -9.81
N ALA A 3 -19.22 -28.13 -10.54
CA ALA A 3 -19.03 -27.19 -11.62
C ALA A 3 -18.59 -25.79 -11.06
N LEU A 4 -17.69 -25.13 -11.76
CA LEU A 4 -17.19 -23.79 -11.36
C LEU A 4 -18.34 -22.80 -11.11
N LEU A 5 -19.27 -22.71 -12.08
CA LEU A 5 -20.39 -21.75 -12.00
C LEU A 5 -21.29 -22.02 -10.79
N GLU A 6 -21.48 -23.28 -10.43
CA GLU A 6 -22.27 -23.67 -9.24
C GLU A 6 -21.57 -23.21 -7.95
N ILE A 7 -20.24 -23.39 -7.85
CA ILE A 7 -19.46 -22.95 -6.68
C ILE A 7 -19.47 -21.43 -6.56
N LEU A 8 -19.28 -20.70 -7.65
CA LEU A 8 -19.33 -19.23 -7.66
C LEU A 8 -20.73 -18.72 -7.26
N GLN A 9 -21.80 -19.33 -7.80
CA GLN A 9 -23.17 -18.94 -7.46
C GLN A 9 -23.45 -19.18 -5.96
N LYS A 10 -23.09 -20.33 -5.43
CA LYS A 10 -23.24 -20.65 -4.00
C LYS A 10 -22.44 -19.68 -3.12
N GLY A 11 -21.21 -19.31 -3.53
CA GLY A 11 -20.38 -18.35 -2.80
C GLY A 11 -20.99 -16.96 -2.77
N ARG A 12 -21.46 -16.47 -3.93
CA ARG A 12 -22.16 -15.20 -4.06
C ARG A 12 -23.42 -15.17 -3.17
N ASP A 13 -24.27 -16.19 -3.27
CA ASP A 13 -25.51 -16.25 -2.51
C ASP A 13 -25.25 -16.31 -1.01
N PHE A 14 -24.17 -16.98 -0.60
CA PHE A 14 -23.72 -17.01 0.79
C PHE A 14 -23.35 -15.60 1.28
N LEU A 15 -22.50 -14.87 0.55
CA LEU A 15 -22.08 -13.51 0.95
C LEU A 15 -23.25 -12.51 0.93
N VAL A 16 -24.17 -12.62 -0.05
CA VAL A 16 -25.38 -11.77 -0.09
C VAL A 16 -26.24 -12.01 1.16
N LYS A 17 -26.43 -13.28 1.57
CA LYS A 17 -27.15 -13.60 2.82
C LYS A 17 -26.46 -13.04 4.09
N LYS A 18 -25.15 -12.77 4.02
CA LYS A 18 -24.35 -12.18 5.10
C LYS A 18 -24.29 -10.63 5.03
N GLY A 19 -24.98 -10.01 4.08
CA GLY A 19 -25.13 -8.55 3.98
C GLY A 19 -24.24 -7.86 2.95
N PHE A 20 -23.47 -8.59 2.15
CA PHE A 20 -22.73 -8.02 1.02
C PHE A 20 -23.68 -7.59 -0.09
N SER A 21 -23.37 -6.51 -0.79
CA SER A 21 -24.09 -6.18 -2.01
C SER A 21 -23.88 -7.26 -3.07
N PRO A 22 -24.83 -7.48 -4.00
CA PRO A 22 -24.67 -8.50 -5.04
C PRO A 22 -23.41 -8.33 -5.89
N LYS A 23 -22.95 -7.09 -6.12
CA LYS A 23 -21.75 -6.77 -6.88
C LYS A 23 -20.48 -7.14 -6.11
N GLU A 24 -20.41 -6.78 -4.83
CA GLU A 24 -19.30 -7.15 -3.96
C GLU A 24 -19.22 -8.65 -3.76
N ALA A 25 -20.34 -9.31 -3.47
CA ALA A 25 -20.39 -10.76 -3.29
C ALA A 25 -19.90 -11.52 -4.52
N ASP A 26 -20.26 -11.05 -5.72
CA ASP A 26 -19.79 -11.62 -6.98
C ASP A 26 -18.28 -11.42 -7.16
N TYR A 27 -17.78 -10.21 -6.93
CA TYR A 27 -16.36 -9.90 -7.02
C TYR A 27 -15.53 -10.73 -6.03
N GLU A 28 -15.90 -10.72 -4.74
CA GLU A 28 -15.20 -11.43 -3.68
C GLU A 28 -15.16 -12.94 -3.92
N SER A 29 -16.28 -13.52 -4.36
CA SER A 29 -16.35 -14.95 -4.67
C SER A 29 -15.41 -15.30 -5.81
N ARG A 30 -15.41 -14.52 -6.90
CA ARG A 30 -14.50 -14.74 -8.03
C ARG A 30 -13.05 -14.52 -7.62
N PHE A 31 -12.76 -13.47 -6.90
CA PHE A 31 -11.41 -13.12 -6.46
C PHE A 31 -10.79 -14.22 -5.59
N ILE A 32 -11.50 -14.67 -4.55
CA ILE A 32 -11.01 -15.71 -3.65
C ILE A 32 -10.85 -17.04 -4.39
N LEU A 33 -11.82 -17.43 -5.23
CA LEU A 33 -11.74 -18.70 -5.94
C LEU A 33 -10.65 -18.70 -7.01
N SER A 34 -10.48 -17.59 -7.77
CA SER A 34 -9.43 -17.47 -8.78
C SER A 34 -8.05 -17.61 -8.15
N PHE A 35 -7.84 -16.94 -7.01
CA PHE A 35 -6.60 -17.05 -6.25
C PHE A 35 -6.31 -18.48 -5.80
N LEU A 36 -7.31 -19.17 -5.25
CA LEU A 36 -7.17 -20.59 -4.83
C LEU A 36 -6.87 -21.54 -5.98
N LEU A 37 -7.31 -21.22 -7.18
CA LEU A 37 -7.04 -21.96 -8.41
C LEU A 37 -5.72 -21.56 -9.08
N GLY A 38 -5.01 -20.53 -8.57
CA GLY A 38 -3.79 -20.00 -9.19
C GLY A 38 -4.06 -19.35 -10.55
N LYS A 39 -5.24 -18.75 -10.76
CA LYS A 39 -5.68 -18.11 -12.00
C LYS A 39 -5.85 -16.61 -11.82
N LYS A 40 -5.69 -15.84 -12.92
CA LYS A 40 -6.14 -14.46 -12.93
C LYS A 40 -7.67 -14.39 -12.86
N LEU A 41 -8.20 -13.30 -12.31
CA LEU A 41 -9.64 -13.11 -12.12
C LEU A 41 -10.45 -13.29 -13.42
N LEU A 42 -9.92 -12.82 -14.55
CA LEU A 42 -10.58 -12.94 -15.85
C LEU A 42 -10.49 -14.35 -16.45
N ASP A 43 -9.45 -15.11 -16.08
CA ASP A 43 -9.20 -16.44 -16.63
C ASP A 43 -9.92 -17.56 -15.87
N ILE A 44 -10.60 -17.23 -14.75
CA ILE A 44 -11.27 -18.23 -13.92
C ILE A 44 -12.31 -19.05 -14.72
N TYR A 45 -12.97 -18.42 -15.68
CA TYR A 45 -14.02 -19.06 -16.51
C TYR A 45 -13.48 -20.07 -17.54
N GLN A 46 -12.17 -20.19 -17.69
CA GLN A 46 -11.54 -21.25 -18.48
C GLN A 46 -11.63 -22.61 -17.75
N GLU A 47 -11.82 -22.57 -16.43
CA GLU A 47 -12.02 -23.77 -15.63
C GLU A 47 -13.49 -24.23 -15.70
N LYS A 48 -13.70 -25.52 -15.83
CA LYS A 48 -15.06 -26.12 -15.86
C LYS A 48 -15.48 -26.62 -14.48
N GLU A 49 -14.52 -27.10 -13.71
CA GLU A 49 -14.72 -27.77 -12.44
C GLU A 49 -13.75 -27.27 -11.36
N VAL A 50 -14.13 -27.41 -10.10
CA VAL A 50 -13.32 -27.02 -8.95
C VAL A 50 -12.93 -28.27 -8.15
N PRO A 51 -11.64 -28.48 -7.84
CA PRO A 51 -11.22 -29.57 -6.98
C PRO A 51 -11.93 -29.53 -5.61
N PRO A 52 -12.39 -30.67 -5.06
CA PRO A 52 -13.14 -30.68 -3.80
C PRO A 52 -12.43 -29.99 -2.62
N LEU A 53 -11.10 -30.13 -2.51
CA LEU A 53 -10.30 -29.47 -1.48
C LEU A 53 -10.29 -27.94 -1.65
N VAL A 54 -10.21 -27.46 -2.90
CA VAL A 54 -10.29 -26.02 -3.22
C VAL A 54 -11.68 -25.50 -2.88
N ALA A 55 -12.75 -26.20 -3.25
CA ALA A 55 -14.11 -25.81 -2.90
C ALA A 55 -14.31 -25.75 -1.39
N LYS A 56 -13.81 -26.73 -0.63
CA LYS A 56 -13.85 -26.70 0.83
C LYS A 56 -13.12 -25.50 1.40
N LYS A 57 -11.89 -25.24 0.94
CA LYS A 57 -11.10 -24.07 1.38
C LYS A 57 -11.79 -22.76 1.02
N PHE A 58 -12.38 -22.68 -0.16
CA PHE A 58 -13.15 -21.52 -0.62
C PHE A 58 -14.27 -21.15 0.37
N PHE A 59 -15.14 -22.09 0.71
CA PHE A 59 -16.24 -21.81 1.66
C PHE A 59 -15.73 -21.46 3.08
N MET A 60 -14.64 -22.08 3.53
CA MET A 60 -14.00 -21.68 4.79
C MET A 60 -13.50 -20.23 4.77
N LEU A 61 -12.94 -19.78 3.64
CA LEU A 61 -12.50 -18.38 3.50
C LEU A 61 -13.68 -17.42 3.39
N LEU A 62 -14.75 -17.80 2.67
CA LEU A 62 -15.97 -17.00 2.61
C LEU A 62 -16.63 -16.81 3.99
N GLU A 63 -16.62 -17.84 4.84
CA GLU A 63 -17.13 -17.70 6.22
C GLU A 63 -16.33 -16.64 6.98
N LYS A 64 -15.00 -16.67 6.94
CA LYS A 64 -14.15 -15.65 7.56
C LYS A 64 -14.34 -14.28 6.91
N ARG A 65 -14.47 -14.25 5.58
CA ARG A 65 -14.73 -13.00 4.84
C ARG A 65 -16.05 -12.36 5.29
N SER A 66 -17.08 -13.16 5.51
CA SER A 66 -18.38 -12.70 5.99
C SER A 66 -18.34 -12.11 7.40
N GLN A 67 -17.29 -12.39 8.17
CA GLN A 67 -17.02 -11.82 9.49
C GLN A 67 -16.21 -10.50 9.40
N GLY A 68 -15.93 -10.00 8.18
CA GLY A 68 -15.23 -8.74 7.93
C GLY A 68 -13.72 -8.87 7.81
N VAL A 69 -13.15 -10.10 7.78
CA VAL A 69 -11.70 -10.26 7.58
C VAL A 69 -11.35 -9.90 6.13
N PRO A 70 -10.37 -9.00 5.86
CA PRO A 70 -9.96 -8.62 4.52
C PRO A 70 -9.55 -9.83 3.67
N ALA A 71 -9.99 -9.87 2.40
CA ALA A 71 -9.63 -10.96 1.50
C ALA A 71 -8.10 -11.12 1.36
N ALA A 72 -7.36 -10.01 1.29
CA ALA A 72 -5.89 -10.03 1.23
C ALA A 72 -5.25 -10.73 2.44
N TYR A 73 -5.80 -10.53 3.65
CA TYR A 73 -5.32 -11.22 4.84
C TYR A 73 -5.69 -12.70 4.86
N LEU A 74 -6.86 -13.05 4.33
CA LEU A 74 -7.29 -14.45 4.21
C LEU A 74 -6.43 -15.23 3.22
N LEU A 75 -6.03 -14.58 2.14
CA LEU A 75 -5.18 -15.16 1.10
C LEU A 75 -3.69 -15.09 1.47
N GLY A 76 -3.32 -14.18 2.37
CA GLY A 76 -1.95 -13.94 2.81
C GLY A 76 -1.11 -13.12 1.84
N GLU A 77 -1.71 -12.65 0.74
CA GLU A 77 -1.01 -11.83 -0.25
C GLU A 77 -1.97 -10.96 -1.07
N VAL A 78 -1.42 -9.93 -1.69
CA VAL A 78 -2.12 -8.98 -2.55
C VAL A 78 -1.25 -8.64 -3.76
N GLU A 79 -1.88 -8.36 -4.90
CA GLU A 79 -1.20 -7.85 -6.08
C GLU A 79 -1.02 -6.32 -5.95
N PHE A 80 0.19 -5.84 -6.29
CA PHE A 80 0.53 -4.42 -6.38
C PHE A 80 1.56 -4.26 -7.49
N PHE A 81 1.30 -3.39 -8.44
CA PHE A 81 2.16 -3.13 -9.60
C PHE A 81 2.55 -4.40 -10.36
N GLY A 82 1.60 -5.32 -10.55
CA GLY A 82 1.83 -6.61 -11.20
C GLY A 82 2.66 -7.62 -10.40
N CYS A 83 3.04 -7.30 -9.16
CA CYS A 83 3.79 -8.15 -8.26
C CYS A 83 2.94 -8.61 -7.07
N LEU A 84 3.18 -9.83 -6.56
CA LEU A 84 2.46 -10.37 -5.40
C LEU A 84 3.24 -10.08 -4.11
N PHE A 85 2.63 -9.37 -3.16
CA PHE A 85 3.19 -9.05 -1.86
C PHE A 85 2.51 -9.82 -0.75
N LYS A 86 3.28 -10.46 0.11
CA LYS A 86 2.78 -11.04 1.36
C LYS A 86 2.29 -9.95 2.28
N VAL A 87 1.09 -10.16 2.80
CA VAL A 87 0.44 -9.29 3.77
C VAL A 87 -0.31 -10.12 4.80
N GLY A 88 -0.69 -9.51 5.91
CA GLY A 88 -1.48 -10.11 6.96
C GLY A 88 -1.67 -9.14 8.13
N PRO A 89 -2.25 -9.58 9.25
CA PRO A 89 -2.45 -8.71 10.41
C PRO A 89 -1.18 -7.95 10.80
N GLY A 90 -1.33 -6.65 11.09
CA GLY A 90 -0.23 -5.78 11.52
C GLY A 90 0.58 -5.11 10.39
N VAL A 91 0.16 -5.23 9.13
CA VAL A 91 0.70 -4.44 8.02
C VAL A 91 -0.44 -3.90 7.16
N LEU A 92 -0.34 -2.66 6.72
CA LEU A 92 -1.31 -2.05 5.81
C LEU A 92 -1.37 -2.84 4.50
N ILE A 93 -2.57 -3.13 4.02
CA ILE A 93 -2.76 -3.74 2.71
C ILE A 93 -2.43 -2.70 1.63
N PRO A 94 -1.47 -2.96 0.71
CA PRO A 94 -1.19 -2.07 -0.42
C PRO A 94 -2.45 -1.65 -1.17
N ARG A 95 -2.57 -0.34 -1.47
CA ARG A 95 -3.70 0.22 -2.20
C ARG A 95 -3.33 0.46 -3.66
N PRO A 96 -4.24 0.25 -4.61
CA PRO A 96 -3.96 0.52 -6.03
C PRO A 96 -3.52 1.97 -6.30
N GLU A 97 -4.07 2.94 -5.54
CA GLU A 97 -3.72 4.35 -5.67
C GLU A 97 -2.26 4.63 -5.34
N THR A 98 -1.63 3.80 -4.49
CA THR A 98 -0.22 3.92 -4.13
C THR A 98 0.72 3.60 -5.31
N GLU A 99 0.24 2.89 -6.33
CA GLU A 99 1.00 2.63 -7.57
C GLU A 99 1.40 3.93 -8.28
N ILE A 100 0.58 4.98 -8.17
CA ILE A 100 0.86 6.31 -8.74
C ILE A 100 2.10 6.96 -8.11
N LEU A 101 2.33 6.71 -6.82
CA LEU A 101 3.56 7.17 -6.17
C LEU A 101 4.79 6.49 -6.77
N VAL A 102 4.71 5.18 -7.03
CA VAL A 102 5.79 4.41 -7.68
C VAL A 102 6.03 4.94 -9.10
N GLU A 103 5.00 5.08 -9.92
CA GLU A 103 5.11 5.63 -11.28
C GLU A 103 5.71 7.04 -11.28
N THR A 104 5.28 7.89 -10.34
CA THR A 104 5.81 9.25 -10.17
C THR A 104 7.30 9.23 -9.86
N ALA A 105 7.73 8.38 -8.95
CA ALA A 105 9.13 8.25 -8.59
C ALA A 105 9.98 7.72 -9.75
N LEU A 106 9.49 6.70 -10.49
CA LEU A 106 10.16 6.15 -11.66
C LEU A 106 10.34 7.17 -12.78
N ASN A 107 9.35 8.03 -13.01
CA ASN A 107 9.40 9.04 -14.07
C ASN A 107 10.25 10.26 -13.70
N LEU A 108 10.37 10.57 -12.41
CA LEU A 108 11.03 11.79 -11.95
C LEU A 108 12.50 11.60 -11.58
N LEU A 109 12.85 10.44 -11.01
CA LEU A 109 14.13 10.24 -10.39
C LEU A 109 15.15 9.62 -11.36
N PRO A 110 16.39 10.16 -11.44
CA PRO A 110 17.43 9.62 -12.28
C PRO A 110 17.95 8.27 -11.76
N GLU A 111 18.56 7.51 -12.66
CA GLU A 111 19.27 6.27 -12.32
C GLU A 111 20.28 6.47 -11.20
N GLY A 112 20.44 5.47 -10.33
CA GLY A 112 21.39 5.51 -9.22
C GLY A 112 20.96 6.38 -8.04
N SER A 113 19.73 6.90 -8.03
CA SER A 113 19.21 7.71 -6.93
C SER A 113 19.24 6.98 -5.59
N TYR A 114 19.54 7.72 -4.53
CA TYR A 114 19.41 7.30 -3.13
C TYR A 114 18.05 7.70 -2.60
N LEU A 115 17.25 6.75 -2.17
CA LEU A 115 15.87 6.93 -1.75
C LEU A 115 15.70 6.54 -0.28
N LEU A 116 14.86 7.27 0.43
CA LEU A 116 14.40 6.94 1.77
C LEU A 116 12.88 6.75 1.74
N GLU A 117 12.39 5.55 2.03
CA GLU A 117 10.97 5.31 2.24
C GLU A 117 10.63 5.34 3.72
N LEU A 118 9.68 6.18 4.11
CA LEU A 118 9.16 6.29 5.47
C LEU A 118 7.83 5.53 5.57
N GLY A 119 7.74 4.60 6.54
CA GLY A 119 6.60 3.71 6.67
C GLY A 119 6.60 2.63 5.58
N VAL A 120 7.66 1.79 5.53
CA VAL A 120 7.85 0.82 4.44
C VAL A 120 6.76 -0.26 4.37
N GLY A 121 6.08 -0.56 5.47
CA GLY A 121 4.95 -1.48 5.50
C GLY A 121 5.27 -2.88 5.00
N SER A 122 4.60 -3.32 3.95
CA SER A 122 4.86 -4.58 3.26
C SER A 122 6.09 -4.54 2.34
N GLY A 123 6.66 -3.35 2.11
CA GLY A 123 7.74 -3.10 1.16
C GLY A 123 7.27 -2.91 -0.28
N CYS A 124 5.97 -2.76 -0.53
CA CYS A 124 5.43 -2.71 -1.89
C CYS A 124 6.02 -1.57 -2.73
N ILE A 125 6.23 -0.37 -2.18
CA ILE A 125 6.84 0.75 -2.89
C ILE A 125 8.33 0.48 -3.16
N SER A 126 9.13 0.27 -2.11
CA SER A 126 10.59 0.09 -2.24
C SER A 126 10.98 -1.12 -3.08
N ILE A 127 10.29 -2.26 -2.90
CA ILE A 127 10.57 -3.48 -3.66
C ILE A 127 10.23 -3.29 -5.13
N THR A 128 9.07 -2.70 -5.44
CA THR A 128 8.68 -2.39 -6.82
C THR A 128 9.70 -1.44 -7.48
N LEU A 129 10.09 -0.36 -6.79
CA LEU A 129 11.12 0.56 -7.29
C LEU A 129 12.45 -0.16 -7.54
N ALA A 130 12.86 -1.09 -6.67
CA ALA A 130 14.09 -1.85 -6.84
C ALA A 130 14.03 -2.89 -7.98
N LEU A 131 12.84 -3.42 -8.30
CA LEU A 131 12.61 -4.29 -9.45
C LEU A 131 12.65 -3.49 -10.76
N GLU A 132 11.94 -2.36 -10.82
CA GLU A 132 11.84 -1.51 -12.02
C GLU A 132 13.14 -0.74 -12.31
N ARG A 133 13.87 -0.33 -11.27
CA ARG A 133 15.13 0.42 -11.33
C ARG A 133 16.18 -0.19 -10.41
N PRO A 134 16.86 -1.27 -10.83
CA PRO A 134 17.86 -1.98 -10.00
C PRO A 134 19.06 -1.12 -9.57
N SER A 135 19.27 0.03 -10.21
CA SER A 135 20.31 1.00 -9.84
C SER A 135 19.96 1.85 -8.61
N PHE A 136 18.69 1.94 -8.23
CA PHE A 136 18.27 2.66 -7.03
C PHE A 136 18.88 2.07 -5.77
N LYS A 137 19.24 2.95 -4.83
CA LYS A 137 19.76 2.63 -3.49
C LYS A 137 18.70 3.05 -2.49
N ILE A 138 18.04 2.08 -1.87
CA ILE A 138 16.84 2.35 -1.09
C ILE A 138 17.06 1.97 0.37
N ILE A 139 16.64 2.85 1.27
CA ILE A 139 16.52 2.59 2.70
C ILE A 139 15.05 2.68 3.05
N GLY A 140 14.50 1.63 3.67
CA GLY A 140 13.13 1.60 4.17
C GLY A 140 13.09 1.66 5.69
N VAL A 141 12.26 2.52 6.23
CA VAL A 141 12.04 2.67 7.68
C VAL A 141 10.62 2.30 8.05
N ASP A 142 10.47 1.58 9.16
CA ASP A 142 9.17 1.34 9.79
C ASP A 142 9.33 1.21 11.31
N ILE A 143 8.35 1.68 12.05
CA ILE A 143 8.31 1.52 13.50
C ILE A 143 7.90 0.09 13.90
N SER A 144 7.06 -0.53 13.08
CA SER A 144 6.49 -1.86 13.30
C SER A 144 7.46 -2.96 12.91
N SER A 145 7.88 -3.76 13.90
CA SER A 145 8.67 -4.96 13.63
C SER A 145 7.90 -6.01 12.82
N GLN A 146 6.57 -5.99 12.90
CA GLN A 146 5.70 -6.89 12.16
C GLN A 146 5.64 -6.50 10.67
N ALA A 147 5.51 -5.20 10.37
CA ALA A 147 5.60 -4.68 9.02
C ALA A 147 6.94 -5.04 8.38
N LEU A 148 8.06 -4.79 9.08
CA LEU A 148 9.40 -5.16 8.62
C LEU A 148 9.55 -6.68 8.38
N ALA A 149 8.88 -7.52 9.17
CA ALA A 149 8.90 -8.97 8.94
C ALA A 149 8.21 -9.35 7.61
N TYR A 150 7.12 -8.66 7.23
CA TYR A 150 6.51 -8.82 5.91
C TYR A 150 7.41 -8.29 4.80
N THR A 151 8.02 -7.12 4.98
CA THR A 151 9.01 -6.60 4.01
C THR A 151 10.15 -7.59 3.77
N ILE A 152 10.71 -8.19 4.82
CA ILE A 152 11.79 -9.20 4.71
C ILE A 152 11.31 -10.43 3.93
N GLN A 153 10.08 -10.90 4.16
CA GLN A 153 9.52 -12.03 3.40
C GLN A 153 9.35 -11.68 1.92
N ASN A 154 8.91 -10.45 1.63
CA ASN A 154 8.75 -9.97 0.27
C ASN A 154 10.10 -9.75 -0.43
N LEU A 155 11.11 -9.22 0.26
CA LEU A 155 12.48 -9.13 -0.26
C LEU A 155 13.04 -10.50 -0.65
N LYS A 156 12.85 -11.52 0.20
CA LYS A 156 13.27 -12.90 -0.09
C LYS A 156 12.55 -13.47 -1.31
N ARG A 157 11.25 -13.18 -1.46
CA ARG A 157 10.47 -13.63 -2.62
C ARG A 157 11.07 -13.15 -3.94
N TYR A 158 11.60 -11.94 -3.96
CA TYR A 158 12.16 -11.30 -5.15
C TYR A 158 13.70 -11.30 -5.23
N GLY A 159 14.39 -11.92 -4.28
CA GLY A 159 15.86 -11.99 -4.26
C GLY A 159 16.54 -10.64 -4.05
N LEU A 160 15.88 -9.72 -3.31
CA LEU A 160 16.31 -8.33 -3.12
C LEU A 160 16.88 -8.02 -1.73
N GLU A 161 17.22 -9.05 -0.92
CA GLU A 161 17.66 -8.86 0.47
C GLU A 161 18.92 -7.98 0.61
N LYS A 162 19.74 -7.92 -0.45
CA LYS A 162 20.95 -7.09 -0.49
C LYS A 162 20.74 -5.73 -1.15
N LYS A 163 19.54 -5.46 -1.67
CA LYS A 163 19.22 -4.23 -2.42
C LYS A 163 18.54 -3.16 -1.58
N LEU A 164 17.83 -3.57 -0.54
CA LEU A 164 17.08 -2.68 0.35
C LEU A 164 17.62 -2.82 1.77
N LEU A 165 18.06 -1.70 2.36
CA LEU A 165 18.41 -1.63 3.77
C LEU A 165 17.17 -1.30 4.59
N LEU A 166 16.85 -2.14 5.57
CA LEU A 166 15.71 -1.92 6.47
C LEU A 166 16.19 -1.37 7.82
N VAL A 167 15.53 -0.36 8.31
CA VAL A 167 15.78 0.26 9.61
C VAL A 167 14.50 0.25 10.43
N ARG A 168 14.56 -0.30 11.64
CA ARG A 168 13.47 -0.14 12.58
C ARG A 168 13.62 1.19 13.31
N GLY A 169 12.62 2.06 13.19
CA GLY A 169 12.66 3.37 13.82
C GLY A 169 11.42 4.21 13.57
N ASN A 170 11.30 5.27 14.34
CA ASN A 170 10.20 6.22 14.21
C ASN A 170 10.57 7.31 13.20
N TRP A 171 9.98 7.21 12.01
CA TRP A 171 10.06 8.22 10.96
C TRP A 171 11.52 8.59 10.60
N LEU A 172 11.89 9.87 10.67
CA LEU A 172 13.26 10.36 10.38
C LEU A 172 14.23 10.22 11.56
N SER A 173 13.74 9.86 12.75
CA SER A 173 14.57 9.86 13.97
C SER A 173 15.82 8.97 13.96
N PRO A 174 15.88 7.85 13.21
CA PRO A 174 17.09 7.02 13.13
C PRO A 174 18.24 7.67 12.35
N PHE A 175 17.97 8.73 11.59
CA PHE A 175 18.94 9.30 10.65
C PHE A 175 19.49 10.64 11.15
N LYS A 176 20.77 10.89 10.79
CA LYS A 176 21.38 12.22 10.93
C LYS A 176 21.09 13.05 9.69
N GLU A 177 20.96 14.34 9.86
CA GLU A 177 20.85 15.30 8.76
C GLU A 177 22.18 15.37 7.99
N THR A 178 22.17 14.85 6.76
CA THR A 178 23.42 14.68 5.96
C THR A 178 23.27 15.10 4.51
N HIS A 179 22.11 15.62 4.10
CA HIS A 179 21.81 15.98 2.71
C HIS A 179 22.17 14.85 1.71
N PHE A 180 21.75 13.64 2.02
CA PHE A 180 22.21 12.44 1.32
C PHE A 180 21.24 11.92 0.27
N PHE A 181 19.92 11.98 0.54
CA PHE A 181 18.91 11.35 -0.29
C PHE A 181 18.49 12.22 -1.48
N ASN A 182 18.29 11.62 -2.64
CA ASN A 182 17.69 12.29 -3.80
C ASN A 182 16.19 12.46 -3.63
N ALA A 183 15.54 11.51 -2.96
CA ALA A 183 14.11 11.61 -2.62
C ALA A 183 13.77 10.92 -1.30
N ILE A 184 12.75 11.47 -0.65
CA ILE A 184 12.02 10.86 0.47
C ILE A 184 10.63 10.50 -0.04
N LEU A 185 10.25 9.23 0.12
CA LEU A 185 8.99 8.65 -0.35
C LEU A 185 8.16 8.20 0.86
N SER A 186 6.85 8.34 0.80
CA SER A 186 5.97 7.71 1.79
C SER A 186 4.53 7.62 1.30
N ASN A 187 3.86 6.53 1.67
CA ASN A 187 2.42 6.51 1.87
C ASN A 187 2.21 6.65 3.40
N PRO A 188 2.14 7.87 3.94
CA PRO A 188 2.07 8.09 5.38
C PRO A 188 0.66 7.80 5.91
N PRO A 189 0.49 7.57 7.21
CA PRO A 189 -0.82 7.73 7.83
C PRO A 189 -1.36 9.13 7.52
N TYR A 190 -2.63 9.19 7.09
CA TYR A 190 -3.27 10.46 6.71
C TYR A 190 -4.73 10.57 7.14
N VAL A 191 -5.25 9.59 7.88
CA VAL A 191 -6.63 9.63 8.39
C VAL A 191 -6.71 10.55 9.60
N ALA A 192 -7.60 11.53 9.56
CA ALA A 192 -7.89 12.39 10.68
C ALA A 192 -8.69 11.65 11.75
N LYS A 193 -8.53 12.03 13.03
CA LYS A 193 -9.19 11.37 14.15
C LYS A 193 -10.73 11.39 14.04
N ASN A 194 -11.28 12.48 13.55
CA ASN A 194 -12.73 12.60 13.32
C ASN A 194 -13.23 11.76 12.13
N GLU A 195 -12.36 11.36 11.22
CA GLU A 195 -12.70 10.50 10.07
C GLU A 195 -12.63 9.01 10.43
N TRP A 196 -12.01 8.64 11.57
CA TRP A 196 -11.86 7.25 12.01
C TRP A 196 -13.17 6.48 12.03
N GLU A 197 -14.23 7.11 12.56
CA GLU A 197 -15.54 6.44 12.67
C GLU A 197 -16.23 6.25 11.31
N THR A 198 -15.81 6.99 10.28
CA THR A 198 -16.37 6.89 8.93
C THR A 198 -15.68 5.83 8.08
N LEU A 199 -14.54 5.29 8.53
CA LEU A 199 -13.84 4.23 7.82
C LEU A 199 -14.66 2.95 7.78
N ASP A 200 -14.43 2.15 6.73
CA ASP A 200 -15.01 0.81 6.62
C ASP A 200 -14.68 -0.03 7.85
N LYS A 201 -15.67 -0.79 8.31
CA LYS A 201 -15.51 -1.67 9.48
C LYS A 201 -14.35 -2.65 9.33
N GLU A 202 -14.14 -3.13 8.12
CA GLU A 202 -13.05 -4.03 7.76
C GLU A 202 -11.68 -3.42 8.06
N VAL A 203 -11.49 -2.17 7.63
CA VAL A 203 -10.25 -1.41 7.86
C VAL A 203 -10.04 -1.18 9.36
N LYS A 204 -11.06 -0.69 10.07
CA LYS A 204 -10.99 -0.40 11.51
C LYS A 204 -10.69 -1.62 12.36
N LEU A 205 -11.22 -2.78 12.01
CA LEU A 205 -11.12 -4.00 12.83
C LEU A 205 -9.83 -4.79 12.58
N HIS A 206 -9.24 -4.68 11.40
CA HIS A 206 -8.20 -5.60 11.00
C HIS A 206 -6.87 -4.92 10.61
N GLU A 207 -6.90 -3.70 10.09
CA GLU A 207 -5.66 -3.02 9.70
C GLU A 207 -5.06 -2.22 10.88
N PRO A 208 -3.72 -2.07 10.94
CA PRO A 208 -3.09 -1.41 12.08
C PRO A 208 -3.44 0.08 12.13
N GLN A 209 -3.97 0.51 13.27
CA GLN A 209 -4.41 1.90 13.48
C GLN A 209 -3.25 2.89 13.29
N GLU A 210 -2.05 2.52 13.72
CA GLU A 210 -0.84 3.33 13.58
C GLU A 210 -0.42 3.58 12.12
N ALA A 211 -0.86 2.73 11.18
CA ALA A 211 -0.63 2.93 9.75
C ALA A 211 -1.68 3.82 9.08
N LEU A 212 -2.71 4.24 9.82
CA LEU A 212 -3.83 5.00 9.28
C LEU A 212 -3.97 6.38 9.92
N LEU A 213 -3.92 6.48 11.27
CA LEU A 213 -4.20 7.72 12.00
C LEU A 213 -3.00 8.68 12.01
N ALA A 214 -3.28 9.97 11.73
CA ALA A 214 -2.30 11.04 11.70
C ALA A 214 -2.78 12.33 12.40
N GLY A 215 -3.16 12.19 13.67
CA GLY A 215 -3.57 13.31 14.51
C GLY A 215 -4.97 13.85 14.21
N GLU A 216 -5.25 15.05 14.66
CA GLU A 216 -6.60 15.64 14.59
C GLU A 216 -7.01 15.95 13.14
N GLU A 217 -6.07 16.38 12.29
CA GLU A 217 -6.32 16.79 10.91
C GLU A 217 -5.78 15.81 9.86
N GLY A 218 -5.14 14.70 10.26
CA GLY A 218 -4.56 13.74 9.34
C GLY A 218 -3.27 14.21 8.65
N LEU A 219 -2.60 15.25 9.17
CA LEU A 219 -1.47 15.90 8.50
C LEU A 219 -0.14 15.75 9.24
N ASP A 220 -0.11 15.14 10.42
CA ASP A 220 1.06 15.17 11.30
C ASP A 220 2.33 14.64 10.62
N PHE A 221 2.25 13.48 9.97
CA PHE A 221 3.38 12.87 9.29
C PHE A 221 3.80 13.63 8.02
N ILE A 222 2.83 14.16 7.27
CA ILE A 222 3.09 14.99 6.07
C ILE A 222 3.81 16.26 6.50
N ALA A 223 3.31 16.93 7.54
CA ALA A 223 3.90 18.17 8.06
C ALA A 223 5.30 17.95 8.62
N GLU A 224 5.50 16.88 9.41
CA GLU A 224 6.81 16.52 9.94
C GLU A 224 7.81 16.25 8.81
N THR A 225 7.38 15.45 7.80
CA THR A 225 8.24 15.13 6.66
C THR A 225 8.66 16.38 5.90
N LEU A 226 7.70 17.21 5.49
CA LEU A 226 8.01 18.44 4.73
C LEU A 226 8.91 19.39 5.54
N LYS A 227 8.70 19.52 6.84
CA LYS A 227 9.51 20.39 7.71
C LYS A 227 10.95 19.90 7.85
N LYS A 228 11.15 18.58 7.99
CA LYS A 228 12.48 18.01 8.28
C LYS A 228 13.25 17.57 7.03
N ALA A 229 12.56 17.24 5.93
CA ALA A 229 13.19 16.73 4.71
C ALA A 229 14.38 17.54 4.18
N PRO A 230 14.41 18.87 4.25
CA PRO A 230 15.57 19.66 3.81
C PRO A 230 16.91 19.21 4.41
N GLY A 231 16.94 18.81 5.69
CA GLY A 231 18.17 18.31 6.34
C GLY A 231 18.68 16.98 5.80
N PHE A 232 17.84 16.21 5.13
CA PHE A 232 18.16 14.87 4.61
C PHE A 232 18.32 14.84 3.09
N LEU A 233 17.73 15.81 2.36
CA LEU A 233 17.71 15.85 0.91
C LEU A 233 18.96 16.53 0.34
N LYS A 234 19.57 15.86 -0.64
CA LYS A 234 20.61 16.45 -1.49
C LYS A 234 19.93 17.40 -2.49
N PRO A 235 20.27 18.71 -2.50
CA PRO A 235 19.67 19.61 -3.49
C PRO A 235 20.16 19.36 -4.92
N PRO A 236 19.28 19.38 -5.93
CA PRO A 236 17.83 19.37 -5.81
C PRO A 236 17.33 18.00 -5.38
N GLY A 237 16.41 17.97 -4.39
CA GLY A 237 15.83 16.74 -3.87
C GLY A 237 14.31 16.79 -3.85
N TYR A 238 13.68 15.65 -3.67
CA TYR A 238 12.23 15.52 -3.78
C TYR A 238 11.62 14.87 -2.54
N VAL A 239 10.46 15.36 -2.14
CA VAL A 239 9.54 14.68 -1.22
C VAL A 239 8.34 14.23 -2.06
N ILE A 240 8.06 12.93 -2.10
CA ILE A 240 6.98 12.34 -2.88
C ILE A 240 6.07 11.58 -1.91
N LEU A 241 4.90 12.14 -1.62
CA LEU A 241 3.99 11.62 -0.58
C LEU A 241 2.62 11.31 -1.16
N GLU A 242 2.07 10.16 -0.80
CA GLU A 242 0.64 9.94 -0.93
C GLU A 242 -0.12 10.84 0.05
N ILE A 243 -1.28 11.34 -0.37
CA ILE A 243 -2.16 12.18 0.44
C ILE A 243 -3.60 11.69 0.36
N GLY A 244 -4.39 11.97 1.38
CA GLY A 244 -5.83 11.79 1.32
C GLY A 244 -6.48 12.71 0.27
N TYR A 245 -7.48 12.21 -0.45
CA TYR A 245 -8.09 12.92 -1.59
C TYR A 245 -8.68 14.30 -1.24
N ARG A 246 -8.94 14.59 0.04
CA ARG A 246 -9.43 15.88 0.56
C ARG A 246 -8.34 16.79 1.10
N GLN A 247 -7.09 16.33 1.15
CA GLN A 247 -6.01 17.06 1.84
C GLN A 247 -5.24 18.03 0.94
N ARG A 248 -5.51 18.03 -0.38
CA ARG A 248 -4.74 18.80 -1.36
C ARG A 248 -4.47 20.25 -0.95
N GLU A 249 -5.51 21.00 -0.54
CA GLU A 249 -5.40 22.43 -0.26
C GLU A 249 -4.57 22.69 1.00
N LYS A 250 -4.77 21.91 2.07
CA LYS A 250 -3.99 22.01 3.30
C LYS A 250 -2.52 21.66 3.06
N VAL A 251 -2.27 20.60 2.29
CA VAL A 251 -0.91 20.14 1.95
C VAL A 251 -0.23 21.14 1.03
N ALA A 252 -0.92 21.73 0.07
CA ALA A 252 -0.41 22.80 -0.78
C ALA A 252 0.04 24.01 0.03
N SER A 253 -0.82 24.50 0.92
CA SER A 253 -0.51 25.62 1.81
C SER A 253 0.71 25.35 2.69
N LEU A 254 0.85 24.10 3.17
CA LEU A 254 1.99 23.71 3.98
C LEU A 254 3.29 23.68 3.16
N ALA A 255 3.27 23.08 1.96
CA ALA A 255 4.43 23.03 1.06
C ALA A 255 4.89 24.44 0.65
N GLU A 256 3.94 25.34 0.35
CA GLU A 256 4.20 26.73 -0.02
C GLU A 256 4.84 27.50 1.13
N LYS A 257 4.27 27.41 2.35
CA LYS A 257 4.84 28.05 3.56
C LYS A 257 6.27 27.61 3.87
N LEU A 258 6.62 26.37 3.51
CA LEU A 258 7.96 25.80 3.69
C LEU A 258 8.89 26.03 2.49
N GLY A 259 8.46 26.80 1.48
CA GLY A 259 9.29 27.21 0.35
C GLY A 259 9.49 26.15 -0.73
N TYR A 260 8.70 25.08 -0.75
CA TYR A 260 8.80 24.08 -1.79
C TYR A 260 8.17 24.54 -3.11
N LYS A 261 8.81 24.18 -4.23
CA LYS A 261 8.13 24.13 -5.53
C LYS A 261 7.42 22.79 -5.60
N TYR A 262 6.10 22.79 -5.85
CA TYR A 262 5.32 21.56 -5.78
C TYR A 262 4.29 21.43 -6.90
N PHE A 263 3.87 20.19 -7.14
CA PHE A 263 2.71 19.84 -7.95
C PHE A 263 2.05 18.57 -7.40
N PHE A 264 0.84 18.28 -7.87
CA PHE A 264 0.11 17.08 -7.50
C PHE A 264 -0.15 16.19 -8.71
N VAL A 265 -0.04 14.88 -8.50
CA VAL A 265 -0.43 13.86 -9.48
C VAL A 265 -1.79 13.30 -9.08
N LYS A 266 -2.65 13.09 -10.09
CA LYS A 266 -4.00 12.55 -9.92
C LYS A 266 -4.03 11.05 -10.13
N ASP A 267 -4.95 10.38 -9.41
CA ASP A 267 -5.32 9.01 -9.68
C ASP A 267 -6.25 8.89 -10.91
N LEU A 268 -6.55 7.65 -11.30
CA LEU A 268 -7.43 7.35 -12.43
C LEU A 268 -8.86 7.86 -12.24
N SER A 269 -9.27 8.11 -11.00
CA SER A 269 -10.56 8.70 -10.64
C SER A 269 -10.55 10.23 -10.69
N GLY A 270 -9.39 10.85 -10.97
CA GLY A 270 -9.22 12.30 -11.07
C GLY A 270 -8.93 13.00 -9.74
N HIS A 271 -8.78 12.28 -8.65
CA HIS A 271 -8.42 12.83 -7.34
C HIS A 271 -6.91 13.05 -7.23
N HIS A 272 -6.51 14.17 -6.62
CA HIS A 272 -5.10 14.41 -6.29
C HIS A 272 -4.66 13.41 -5.22
N ARG A 273 -3.67 12.59 -5.57
CA ARG A 273 -3.24 11.48 -4.72
C ARG A 273 -1.78 11.58 -4.29
N VAL A 274 -0.92 12.16 -5.11
CA VAL A 274 0.51 12.27 -4.80
C VAL A 274 0.94 13.72 -4.83
N LEU A 275 1.55 14.18 -3.72
CA LEU A 275 2.33 15.41 -3.68
C LEU A 275 3.74 15.13 -4.18
N VAL A 276 4.24 15.96 -5.08
CA VAL A 276 5.66 16.09 -5.40
C VAL A 276 6.14 17.47 -4.97
N ALA A 277 6.98 17.51 -3.96
CA ALA A 277 7.55 18.75 -3.44
C ALA A 277 9.07 18.76 -3.70
N LYS A 278 9.55 19.72 -4.48
CA LYS A 278 10.96 19.88 -4.83
C LYS A 278 11.62 20.84 -3.88
N TYR A 279 12.65 20.35 -3.22
CA TYR A 279 13.57 21.16 -2.43
C TYR A 279 14.73 21.63 -3.32
N SER A 280 14.95 22.93 -3.36
CA SER A 280 16.09 23.57 -4.03
C SER A 280 16.61 24.65 -3.09
N LEU A 281 17.90 24.67 -2.84
CA LEU A 281 18.55 25.78 -2.13
C LEU A 281 18.40 27.07 -2.93
#